data_e7e001ddce1953fbb021b4d7060aabc4
#
_entry.id   e7e001ddce1953fbb021b4d7060aabc4
#
_cell.length_a   1.000
_cell.length_b   1.000
_cell.length_c   1.000
_cell.angle_alpha   90.00
_cell.angle_beta   90.00
_cell.angle_gamma   90.00
#
_symmetry.space_group_name_H-M   'P 1'
#
loop_
_entity.id
_entity.type
_entity.pdbx_description
1 polymer ?
#
loop_
_entity_poly.entity_id
_entity_poly.type
_entity_poly.pdbx_seq_one_letter_code
_entity_poly.pdbx_strand_id
1 'polypeptide(L)'
;MTATAELLDRMKDLGYYESTKSGLTVGIADVTDLKEKPAIVEQAHKEVANVAKQFRRGLITEDERYNNVIAIWNKAKDDIQNKLVENMDPSNPIQMMSDSGARGNISNFTQLAGMRGLMAAPNGKTMELPVIANFREGLSVLEMFISTHGARKGMTDTALKTADSGYLTRRLVDVAQDVIIREKDCGTDRGLDVTAIREGNEMIEPLYDRILGRYTMKTVKNPATGEVIVPANVMIDEEMAQAVVDAGVEMVTIRSAFTCNTRHGVCEHCYGRNMATGDEVEVGEAVGTVAAQSIGEPGTQLTMRTFHTGGVAGDDITQGLPRVQEIFEARNPKGRAQITEVTGIVETIEENPAERTKEVTVKGETDTRVYSLPFTSVLKVKEGDAVHRGDALTVGSIDPKELILVRDVLSTENYILREVQKVYRMQGVEISDKHVEVMARQMLRKVRIMDPGDTDMLPGTLMDISDFKDRNTDTLISGGIPATARPVLLGITKASLETNSFLSAASFQETTRVLTDAAIRGKNDPLVGLKENVIIGKIIPAGTGMKKYRDIQPEEVGTVSKSVYSISDVEKSLKEKVESTSSED
;
A
#
# COMPACT_ATOMS: atom_id res chain seq x y z
N MET A 1 3.76 -18.64 -23.50
CA MET A 1 3.14 -17.31 -23.69
C MET A 1 2.16 -17.28 -24.90
N THR A 2 2.52 -17.70 -26.10
CA THR A 2 1.63 -17.64 -27.27
C THR A 2 0.32 -18.42 -27.09
N ALA A 3 0.39 -19.66 -26.59
CA ALA A 3 -0.80 -20.47 -26.32
C ALA A 3 -1.72 -19.85 -25.23
N THR A 4 -1.14 -19.21 -24.22
CA THR A 4 -1.90 -18.50 -23.18
C THR A 4 -2.61 -17.29 -23.77
N ALA A 5 -1.93 -16.51 -24.60
CA ALA A 5 -2.53 -15.37 -25.30
C ALA A 5 -3.70 -15.79 -26.19
N GLU A 6 -3.55 -16.87 -26.97
CA GLU A 6 -4.64 -17.43 -27.79
C GLU A 6 -5.82 -17.91 -26.95
N LEU A 7 -5.55 -18.54 -25.80
CA LEU A 7 -6.62 -18.98 -24.89
C LEU A 7 -7.41 -17.79 -24.35
N LEU A 8 -6.69 -16.76 -23.88
CA LEU A 8 -7.33 -15.55 -23.34
C LEU A 8 -8.14 -14.80 -24.42
N ASP A 9 -7.62 -14.73 -25.65
CA ASP A 9 -8.37 -14.13 -26.76
C ASP A 9 -9.65 -14.91 -27.08
N ARG A 10 -9.60 -16.24 -27.10
CA ARG A 10 -10.81 -17.07 -27.29
C ARG A 10 -11.81 -16.90 -26.14
N MET A 11 -11.36 -16.82 -24.90
CA MET A 11 -12.23 -16.55 -23.75
C MET A 11 -12.90 -15.18 -23.85
N LYS A 12 -12.14 -14.16 -24.24
CA LYS A 12 -12.65 -12.81 -24.48
C LYS A 12 -13.72 -12.81 -25.57
N ASP A 13 -13.43 -13.42 -26.72
CA ASP A 13 -14.35 -13.46 -27.88
C ASP A 13 -15.62 -14.22 -27.53
N LEU A 14 -15.52 -15.35 -26.83
CA LEU A 14 -16.67 -16.09 -26.32
C LEU A 14 -17.51 -15.24 -25.35
N GLY A 15 -16.88 -14.54 -24.42
CA GLY A 15 -17.55 -13.64 -23.46
C GLY A 15 -18.33 -12.54 -24.16
N TYR A 16 -17.74 -11.88 -25.16
CA TYR A 16 -18.43 -10.86 -25.96
C TYR A 16 -19.57 -11.45 -26.80
N TYR A 17 -19.35 -12.59 -27.39
CA TYR A 17 -20.38 -13.27 -28.18
C TYR A 17 -21.62 -13.65 -27.33
N GLU A 18 -21.40 -14.31 -26.20
CA GLU A 18 -22.49 -14.71 -25.30
C GLU A 18 -23.17 -13.49 -24.64
N SER A 19 -22.40 -12.45 -24.28
CA SER A 19 -22.98 -11.20 -23.78
C SER A 19 -23.88 -10.51 -24.82
N THR A 20 -23.48 -10.50 -26.09
CA THR A 20 -24.28 -9.94 -27.17
C THR A 20 -25.56 -10.77 -27.39
N LYS A 21 -25.44 -12.11 -27.34
CA LYS A 21 -26.54 -13.03 -27.54
C LYS A 21 -27.55 -13.00 -26.38
N SER A 22 -27.10 -12.83 -25.14
CA SER A 22 -27.97 -12.75 -23.96
C SER A 22 -28.90 -11.55 -23.99
N GLY A 23 -28.50 -10.44 -24.63
CA GLY A 23 -29.28 -9.21 -24.68
C GLY A 23 -29.51 -8.57 -23.32
N LEU A 24 -28.62 -8.83 -22.34
CA LEU A 24 -28.75 -8.32 -20.99
C LEU A 24 -28.72 -6.79 -20.99
N THR A 25 -29.76 -6.16 -20.45
CA THR A 25 -29.92 -4.71 -20.41
C THR A 25 -30.54 -4.28 -19.07
N VAL A 26 -30.42 -3.00 -18.74
CA VAL A 26 -31.00 -2.42 -17.52
C VAL A 26 -32.10 -1.44 -17.91
N GLY A 27 -33.28 -1.68 -17.43
CA GLY A 27 -34.43 -0.79 -17.58
C GLY A 27 -34.83 -0.15 -16.25
N ILE A 28 -35.69 0.86 -16.28
CA ILE A 28 -36.23 1.51 -15.08
C ILE A 28 -37.05 0.52 -14.22
N ALA A 29 -37.65 -0.49 -14.86
CA ALA A 29 -38.42 -1.54 -14.16
C ALA A 29 -37.55 -2.44 -13.28
N ASP A 30 -36.27 -2.61 -13.63
CA ASP A 30 -35.31 -3.47 -12.90
C ASP A 30 -34.83 -2.82 -11.60
N VAL A 31 -35.04 -1.51 -11.45
CA VAL A 31 -34.80 -0.79 -10.20
C VAL A 31 -36.04 -0.95 -9.32
N THR A 32 -36.02 -1.93 -8.42
CA THR A 32 -37.17 -2.27 -7.58
C THR A 32 -37.38 -1.26 -6.44
N ASP A 33 -38.64 -0.94 -6.14
CA ASP A 33 -38.99 -0.08 -4.98
C ASP A 33 -39.03 -0.89 -3.69
N LEU A 34 -38.46 -0.32 -2.64
CA LEU A 34 -38.52 -0.87 -1.30
C LEU A 34 -39.75 -0.32 -0.55
N LYS A 35 -40.78 -1.17 -0.37
CA LYS A 35 -42.03 -0.79 0.34
C LYS A 35 -41.81 -0.44 1.81
N GLU A 36 -40.76 -0.96 2.42
CA GLU A 36 -40.41 -0.77 3.82
C GLU A 36 -39.67 0.55 4.11
N LYS A 37 -39.09 1.19 3.06
CA LYS A 37 -38.35 2.45 3.18
C LYS A 37 -39.06 3.54 3.97
N PRO A 38 -40.37 3.87 3.74
CA PRO A 38 -41.02 4.93 4.47
C PRO A 38 -41.09 4.69 5.99
N ALA A 39 -41.25 3.43 6.41
CA ALA A 39 -41.33 3.07 7.84
C ALA A 39 -39.96 3.25 8.52
N ILE A 40 -38.85 2.84 7.87
CA ILE A 40 -37.49 3.00 8.39
C ILE A 40 -37.14 4.49 8.51
N VAL A 41 -37.46 5.27 7.49
CA VAL A 41 -37.22 6.72 7.49
C VAL A 41 -38.04 7.44 8.57
N GLU A 42 -39.30 7.06 8.76
CA GLU A 42 -40.13 7.65 9.84
C GLU A 42 -39.59 7.33 11.23
N GLN A 43 -39.11 6.11 11.44
CA GLN A 43 -38.44 5.73 12.69
C GLN A 43 -37.16 6.56 12.91
N ALA A 44 -36.30 6.70 11.91
CA ALA A 44 -35.12 7.54 12.00
C ALA A 44 -35.45 9.00 12.35
N HIS A 45 -36.48 9.57 11.74
CA HIS A 45 -36.94 10.92 12.08
C HIS A 45 -37.41 11.03 13.55
N LYS A 46 -38.09 10.01 14.10
CA LYS A 46 -38.49 9.99 15.52
C LYS A 46 -37.27 9.94 16.44
N GLU A 47 -36.25 9.14 16.10
CA GLU A 47 -35.01 9.04 16.87
C GLU A 47 -34.23 10.36 16.84
N VAL A 48 -34.08 11.00 15.68
CA VAL A 48 -33.43 12.32 15.53
C VAL A 48 -34.19 13.39 16.34
N ALA A 49 -35.54 13.37 16.33
CA ALA A 49 -36.34 14.29 17.11
C ALA A 49 -36.14 14.10 18.64
N ASN A 50 -35.89 12.87 19.09
CA ASN A 50 -35.57 12.58 20.49
C ASN A 50 -34.17 13.11 20.87
N VAL A 51 -33.16 12.93 20.01
CA VAL A 51 -31.81 13.50 20.20
C VAL A 51 -31.90 15.04 20.27
N ALA A 52 -32.66 15.67 19.39
CA ALA A 52 -32.90 17.11 19.44
C ALA A 52 -33.61 17.59 20.73
N LYS A 53 -34.53 16.79 21.32
CA LYS A 53 -35.14 17.07 22.62
C LYS A 53 -34.13 16.96 23.77
N GLN A 54 -33.24 15.95 23.73
CA GLN A 54 -32.19 15.78 24.74
C GLN A 54 -31.21 16.97 24.70
N PHE A 55 -30.81 17.41 23.54
CA PHE A 55 -29.97 18.60 23.36
C PHE A 55 -30.61 19.87 23.90
N ARG A 56 -31.93 20.13 23.59
CA ARG A 56 -32.65 21.28 24.12
C ARG A 56 -32.79 21.27 25.64
N ARG A 57 -32.72 20.08 26.27
CA ARG A 57 -32.73 19.92 27.74
C ARG A 57 -31.34 20.06 28.36
N GLY A 58 -30.27 20.23 27.54
CA GLY A 58 -28.89 20.35 28.01
C GLY A 58 -28.27 19.04 28.49
N LEU A 59 -28.82 17.88 28.09
CA LEU A 59 -28.34 16.57 28.51
C LEU A 59 -27.14 16.08 27.69
N ILE A 60 -26.97 16.62 26.48
CA ILE A 60 -25.90 16.25 25.54
C ILE A 60 -25.27 17.52 24.98
N THR A 61 -23.99 17.41 24.59
CA THR A 61 -23.23 18.47 23.92
C THR A 61 -23.60 18.58 22.43
N GLU A 62 -23.21 19.67 21.76
CA GLU A 62 -23.45 19.86 20.33
C GLU A 62 -22.74 18.79 19.48
N ASP A 63 -21.51 18.42 19.86
CA ASP A 63 -20.73 17.39 19.15
C ASP A 63 -21.39 16.00 19.33
N GLU A 64 -21.86 15.66 20.51
CA GLU A 64 -22.62 14.43 20.74
C GLU A 64 -23.92 14.39 19.95
N ARG A 65 -24.67 15.53 19.94
CA ARG A 65 -25.85 15.64 19.11
C ARG A 65 -25.58 15.37 17.65
N TYR A 66 -24.52 16.02 17.10
CA TYR A 66 -24.08 15.86 15.71
C TYR A 66 -23.73 14.41 15.41
N ASN A 67 -22.89 13.79 16.23
CA ASN A 67 -22.47 12.41 16.05
C ASN A 67 -23.65 11.42 16.12
N ASN A 68 -24.56 11.61 17.08
CA ASN A 68 -25.75 10.78 17.22
C ASN A 68 -26.67 10.87 15.99
N VAL A 69 -26.88 12.08 15.45
CA VAL A 69 -27.71 12.28 14.25
C VAL A 69 -27.12 11.56 13.05
N ILE A 70 -25.79 11.68 12.86
CA ILE A 70 -25.09 10.98 11.78
C ILE A 70 -25.19 9.46 11.94
N ALA A 71 -25.00 8.95 13.14
CA ALA A 71 -25.09 7.52 13.43
C ALA A 71 -26.50 6.96 13.13
N ILE A 72 -27.56 7.68 13.49
CA ILE A 72 -28.96 7.29 13.20
C ILE A 72 -29.19 7.19 11.69
N TRP A 73 -28.74 8.20 10.91
CA TRP A 73 -28.95 8.19 9.46
C TRP A 73 -28.09 7.16 8.73
N ASN A 74 -26.87 6.89 9.20
CA ASN A 74 -26.05 5.81 8.64
C ASN A 74 -26.71 4.46 8.91
N LYS A 75 -27.17 4.19 10.13
CA LYS A 75 -27.91 2.98 10.46
C LYS A 75 -29.17 2.82 9.59
N ALA A 76 -29.94 3.88 9.42
CA ALA A 76 -31.13 3.83 8.55
C ALA A 76 -30.77 3.51 7.10
N LYS A 77 -29.65 4.04 6.57
CA LYS A 77 -29.13 3.72 5.24
C LYS A 77 -28.73 2.25 5.12
N ASP A 78 -28.04 1.72 6.13
CA ASP A 78 -27.58 0.33 6.15
C ASP A 78 -28.78 -0.64 6.26
N ASP A 79 -29.78 -0.32 7.09
CA ASP A 79 -31.03 -1.09 7.20
C ASP A 79 -31.79 -1.11 5.86
N ILE A 80 -31.87 0.01 5.16
CA ILE A 80 -32.46 0.10 3.80
C ILE A 80 -31.65 -0.74 2.80
N GLN A 81 -30.33 -0.68 2.86
CA GLN A 81 -29.46 -1.46 1.98
C GLN A 81 -29.64 -2.96 2.20
N ASN A 82 -29.64 -3.42 3.44
CA ASN A 82 -29.83 -4.83 3.80
C ASN A 82 -31.18 -5.35 3.32
N LYS A 83 -32.25 -4.59 3.56
CA LYS A 83 -33.61 -4.91 3.11
C LYS A 83 -33.71 -4.93 1.58
N LEU A 84 -32.99 -4.05 0.90
CA LEU A 84 -32.96 -4.00 -0.56
C LEU A 84 -32.31 -5.26 -1.13
N VAL A 85 -31.21 -5.72 -0.53
CA VAL A 85 -30.50 -6.95 -0.95
C VAL A 85 -31.37 -8.19 -0.68
N GLU A 86 -32.04 -8.26 0.51
CA GLU A 86 -32.93 -9.36 0.87
C GLU A 86 -34.14 -9.50 -0.10
N ASN A 87 -34.66 -8.38 -0.60
CA ASN A 87 -35.84 -8.35 -1.47
C ASN A 87 -35.52 -8.39 -2.97
N MET A 88 -34.25 -8.46 -3.35
CA MET A 88 -33.82 -8.44 -4.75
C MET A 88 -34.04 -9.81 -5.40
N ASP A 89 -34.57 -9.82 -6.63
CA ASP A 89 -34.76 -11.03 -7.41
C ASP A 89 -33.41 -11.46 -8.02
N PRO A 90 -32.93 -12.70 -7.79
CA PRO A 90 -31.70 -13.21 -8.40
C PRO A 90 -31.65 -13.12 -9.95
N SER A 91 -32.80 -13.07 -10.60
CA SER A 91 -32.92 -12.89 -12.07
C SER A 91 -32.80 -11.44 -12.51
N ASN A 92 -32.69 -10.48 -11.58
CA ASN A 92 -32.55 -9.06 -11.90
C ASN A 92 -31.20 -8.77 -12.59
N PRO A 93 -31.18 -8.14 -13.78
CA PRO A 93 -29.92 -7.83 -14.48
C PRO A 93 -28.91 -7.04 -13.67
N ILE A 94 -29.37 -6.14 -12.80
CA ILE A 94 -28.49 -5.32 -11.95
C ILE A 94 -27.80 -6.21 -10.90
N GLN A 95 -28.53 -7.15 -10.29
CA GLN A 95 -27.96 -8.09 -9.34
C GLN A 95 -26.96 -9.01 -10.03
N MET A 96 -27.34 -9.58 -11.19
CA MET A 96 -26.42 -10.42 -11.97
C MET A 96 -25.10 -9.71 -12.28
N MET A 97 -25.12 -8.44 -12.69
CA MET A 97 -23.92 -7.67 -12.97
C MET A 97 -23.10 -7.40 -11.70
N SER A 98 -23.75 -7.12 -10.57
CA SER A 98 -23.08 -6.89 -9.30
C SER A 98 -22.45 -8.16 -8.73
N ASP A 99 -23.19 -9.27 -8.72
CA ASP A 99 -22.74 -10.55 -8.16
C ASP A 99 -21.63 -11.19 -8.99
N SER A 100 -21.69 -11.03 -10.33
CA SER A 100 -20.61 -11.47 -11.22
C SER A 100 -19.35 -10.61 -11.14
N GLY A 101 -19.39 -9.45 -10.47
CA GLY A 101 -18.29 -8.51 -10.42
C GLY A 101 -18.01 -7.77 -11.74
N ALA A 102 -18.87 -7.94 -12.75
CA ALA A 102 -18.68 -7.32 -14.06
C ALA A 102 -18.80 -5.80 -14.01
N ARG A 103 -19.83 -5.27 -13.31
CA ARG A 103 -20.05 -3.84 -13.14
C ARG A 103 -20.99 -3.52 -11.98
N GLY A 104 -20.68 -2.44 -11.28
CA GLY A 104 -21.50 -1.96 -10.17
C GLY A 104 -21.19 -2.64 -8.84
N ASN A 105 -21.77 -2.10 -7.79
CA ASN A 105 -21.76 -2.66 -6.46
C ASN A 105 -23.09 -2.36 -5.75
N ILE A 106 -23.33 -3.00 -4.63
CA ILE A 106 -24.56 -2.85 -3.83
C ILE A 106 -24.79 -1.38 -3.41
N SER A 107 -23.73 -0.63 -3.13
CA SER A 107 -23.83 0.80 -2.78
C SER A 107 -24.38 1.65 -3.93
N ASN A 108 -24.00 1.36 -5.19
CA ASN A 108 -24.57 2.04 -6.35
C ASN A 108 -26.06 1.74 -6.50
N PHE A 109 -26.43 0.46 -6.28
CA PHE A 109 -27.83 0.07 -6.33
C PHE A 109 -28.65 0.71 -5.21
N THR A 110 -28.10 0.82 -4.00
CA THR A 110 -28.74 1.53 -2.89
C THR A 110 -29.04 2.99 -3.23
N GLN A 111 -28.19 3.67 -4.00
CA GLN A 111 -28.46 5.04 -4.45
C GLN A 111 -29.52 5.10 -5.55
N LEU A 112 -29.67 4.04 -6.35
CA LEU A 112 -30.68 3.98 -7.41
C LEU A 112 -32.09 3.67 -6.87
N ALA A 113 -32.21 2.70 -5.95
CA ALA A 113 -33.47 2.13 -5.49
C ALA A 113 -33.80 2.40 -4.01
N GLY A 114 -32.79 2.61 -3.18
CA GLY A 114 -32.94 2.79 -1.74
C GLY A 114 -32.94 4.25 -1.30
N MET A 115 -31.84 4.68 -0.71
CA MET A 115 -31.61 6.03 -0.18
C MET A 115 -30.20 6.49 -0.53
N ARG A 116 -30.02 7.73 -0.94
CA ARG A 116 -28.70 8.25 -1.24
C ARG A 116 -27.85 8.46 0.02
N GLY A 117 -28.46 8.96 1.11
CA GLY A 117 -27.82 9.10 2.42
C GLY A 117 -27.21 10.47 2.69
N LEU A 118 -26.26 10.52 3.64
CA LEU A 118 -25.61 11.74 4.05
C LEU A 118 -24.57 12.21 3.03
N MET A 119 -24.48 13.52 2.82
CA MET A 119 -23.57 14.16 1.87
C MET A 119 -22.52 14.97 2.59
N ALA A 120 -21.29 15.01 2.02
CA ALA A 120 -20.23 15.86 2.53
C ALA A 120 -20.43 17.33 2.09
N ALA A 121 -20.31 18.26 3.02
CA ALA A 121 -20.26 19.69 2.75
C ALA A 121 -18.90 20.09 2.10
N PRO A 122 -18.79 21.28 1.49
CA PRO A 122 -17.53 21.77 0.92
C PRO A 122 -16.37 21.82 1.92
N ASN A 123 -16.66 22.06 3.21
CA ASN A 123 -15.69 22.11 4.29
C ASN A 123 -15.19 20.73 4.76
N GLY A 124 -15.72 19.65 4.19
CA GLY A 124 -15.39 18.27 4.55
C GLY A 124 -16.22 17.67 5.69
N LYS A 125 -17.04 18.46 6.42
CA LYS A 125 -17.97 17.92 7.42
C LYS A 125 -19.16 17.24 6.73
N THR A 126 -19.70 16.21 7.35
CA THR A 126 -20.92 15.56 6.88
C THR A 126 -22.13 16.46 7.17
N MET A 127 -23.01 16.64 6.20
CA MET A 127 -24.24 17.40 6.41
C MET A 127 -25.24 16.56 7.19
N GLU A 128 -25.85 17.14 8.22
CA GLU A 128 -26.83 16.45 9.06
C GLU A 128 -28.15 16.14 8.34
N LEU A 129 -28.43 16.86 7.26
CA LEU A 129 -29.62 16.65 6.44
C LEU A 129 -29.36 15.56 5.40
N PRO A 130 -30.00 14.38 5.51
CA PRO A 130 -29.82 13.30 4.56
C PRO A 130 -30.57 13.55 3.25
N VAL A 131 -30.07 12.98 2.17
CA VAL A 131 -30.81 12.83 0.91
C VAL A 131 -31.61 11.52 1.00
N ILE A 132 -32.90 11.61 1.29
CA ILE A 132 -33.78 10.46 1.49
C ILE A 132 -34.23 9.87 0.15
N ALA A 133 -34.42 10.70 -0.86
CA ALA A 133 -34.82 10.27 -2.18
C ALA A 133 -33.73 9.42 -2.86
N ASN A 134 -34.15 8.55 -3.74
CA ASN A 134 -33.27 7.79 -4.65
C ASN A 134 -33.35 8.39 -6.08
N PHE A 135 -32.48 7.90 -6.99
CA PHE A 135 -32.47 8.40 -8.35
C PHE A 135 -33.70 8.02 -9.16
N ARG A 136 -34.38 6.90 -8.82
CA ARG A 136 -35.61 6.46 -9.48
C ARG A 136 -36.79 7.37 -9.14
N GLU A 137 -36.95 7.73 -7.85
CA GLU A 137 -37.99 8.65 -7.38
C GLU A 137 -37.76 10.08 -7.88
N GLY A 138 -36.51 10.43 -8.12
CA GLY A 138 -36.06 11.79 -8.40
C GLY A 138 -35.80 12.59 -7.13
N LEU A 139 -34.83 13.49 -7.20
CA LEU A 139 -34.42 14.33 -6.07
C LEU A 139 -35.25 15.62 -6.03
N SER A 140 -35.61 16.06 -4.83
CA SER A 140 -36.13 17.41 -4.63
C SER A 140 -35.06 18.48 -4.95
N VAL A 141 -35.47 19.72 -5.19
CA VAL A 141 -34.55 20.83 -5.51
C VAL A 141 -33.48 20.98 -4.43
N LEU A 142 -33.86 20.89 -3.15
CA LEU A 142 -32.93 21.00 -2.02
C LEU A 142 -31.95 19.81 -1.99
N GLU A 143 -32.45 18.60 -2.13
CA GLU A 143 -31.62 17.39 -2.16
C GLU A 143 -30.65 17.38 -3.34
N MET A 144 -31.10 17.85 -4.51
CA MET A 144 -30.22 18.01 -5.66
C MET A 144 -29.11 19.02 -5.40
N PHE A 145 -29.43 20.14 -4.76
CA PHE A 145 -28.44 21.16 -4.43
C PHE A 145 -27.39 20.65 -3.45
N ILE A 146 -27.83 19.94 -2.38
CA ILE A 146 -26.95 19.28 -1.41
C ILE A 146 -26.04 18.26 -2.11
N SER A 147 -26.63 17.45 -2.97
CA SER A 147 -25.90 16.42 -3.74
C SER A 147 -24.83 17.00 -4.65
N THR A 148 -25.06 18.18 -5.21
CA THR A 148 -24.12 18.84 -6.13
C THR A 148 -22.81 19.20 -5.44
N HIS A 149 -22.80 19.52 -4.16
CA HIS A 149 -21.57 19.80 -3.41
C HIS A 149 -20.63 18.61 -3.40
N GLY A 150 -21.16 17.42 -3.06
CA GLY A 150 -20.36 16.18 -3.07
C GLY A 150 -19.87 15.80 -4.47
N ALA A 151 -20.73 15.88 -5.48
CA ALA A 151 -20.38 15.54 -6.85
C ALA A 151 -19.29 16.49 -7.41
N ARG A 152 -19.43 17.81 -7.20
CA ARG A 152 -18.43 18.80 -7.64
C ARG A 152 -17.10 18.61 -6.94
N LYS A 153 -17.10 18.40 -5.62
CA LYS A 153 -15.90 18.09 -4.86
C LYS A 153 -15.23 16.83 -5.42
N GLY A 154 -16.02 15.77 -5.69
CA GLY A 154 -15.55 14.52 -6.28
C GLY A 154 -14.81 14.73 -7.60
N MET A 155 -15.41 15.44 -8.54
CA MET A 155 -14.79 15.71 -9.83
C MET A 155 -13.49 16.52 -9.68
N THR A 156 -13.50 17.55 -8.82
CA THR A 156 -12.32 18.38 -8.58
C THR A 156 -11.19 17.60 -7.93
N ASP A 157 -11.50 16.82 -6.90
CA ASP A 157 -10.51 16.01 -6.20
C ASP A 157 -9.92 14.93 -7.12
N THR A 158 -10.73 14.29 -7.96
CA THR A 158 -10.23 13.32 -8.94
C THR A 158 -9.23 13.96 -9.89
N ALA A 159 -9.56 15.13 -10.45
CA ALA A 159 -8.69 15.84 -11.38
C ALA A 159 -7.37 16.29 -10.72
N LEU A 160 -7.42 16.83 -9.49
CA LEU A 160 -6.23 17.34 -8.78
C LEU A 160 -5.37 16.19 -8.23
N LYS A 161 -5.98 15.19 -7.61
CA LYS A 161 -5.26 14.08 -6.98
C LYS A 161 -4.61 13.12 -7.99
N THR A 162 -5.04 13.12 -9.25
CA THR A 162 -4.35 12.39 -10.31
C THR A 162 -2.92 12.90 -10.49
N ALA A 163 -2.72 14.21 -10.45
CA ALA A 163 -1.39 14.81 -10.49
C ALA A 163 -0.55 14.45 -9.25
N ASP A 164 -1.16 14.43 -8.07
CA ASP A 164 -0.48 14.04 -6.82
C ASP A 164 -0.03 12.57 -6.85
N SER A 165 -0.86 11.67 -7.39
CA SER A 165 -0.52 10.26 -7.60
C SER A 165 0.65 10.10 -8.58
N GLY A 166 0.64 10.82 -9.70
CA GLY A 166 1.74 10.82 -10.66
C GLY A 166 3.05 11.35 -10.05
N TYR A 167 2.96 12.41 -9.24
CA TYR A 167 4.12 12.96 -8.53
C TYR A 167 4.65 12.01 -7.44
N LEU A 168 3.78 11.29 -6.73
CA LEU A 168 4.21 10.24 -5.79
C LEU A 168 4.96 9.14 -6.53
N THR A 169 4.41 8.63 -7.63
CA THR A 169 5.04 7.59 -8.46
C THR A 169 6.42 8.03 -8.94
N ARG A 170 6.56 9.27 -9.43
CA ARG A 170 7.85 9.82 -9.82
C ARG A 170 8.86 9.79 -8.68
N ARG A 171 8.48 10.24 -7.47
CA ARG A 171 9.38 10.24 -6.30
C ARG A 171 9.81 8.82 -5.89
N LEU A 172 8.88 7.85 -5.96
CA LEU A 172 9.18 6.44 -5.69
C LEU A 172 10.17 5.87 -6.73
N VAL A 173 9.99 6.18 -8.01
CA VAL A 173 10.95 5.77 -9.05
C VAL A 173 12.33 6.39 -8.79
N ASP A 174 12.39 7.67 -8.45
CA ASP A 174 13.66 8.36 -8.22
C ASP A 174 14.44 7.79 -7.02
N VAL A 175 13.78 7.33 -5.97
CA VAL A 175 14.44 6.74 -4.79
C VAL A 175 14.90 5.30 -5.02
N ALA A 176 14.20 4.54 -5.88
CA ALA A 176 14.42 3.11 -6.04
C ALA A 176 15.07 2.71 -7.38
N GLN A 177 15.41 3.66 -8.25
CA GLN A 177 15.92 3.42 -9.59
C GLN A 177 17.26 2.66 -9.63
N ASP A 178 18.03 2.67 -8.56
CA ASP A 178 19.31 1.97 -8.42
C ASP A 178 19.15 0.52 -7.88
N VAL A 179 17.92 0.14 -7.48
CA VAL A 179 17.63 -1.20 -6.96
C VAL A 179 17.41 -2.18 -8.11
N ILE A 180 18.42 -2.97 -8.37
CA ILE A 180 18.48 -3.98 -9.44
C ILE A 180 18.88 -5.30 -8.80
N ILE A 181 18.43 -6.44 -9.33
CA ILE A 181 18.94 -7.75 -8.93
C ILE A 181 20.39 -7.89 -9.40
N ARG A 182 21.33 -8.02 -8.45
CA ARG A 182 22.78 -8.01 -8.78
C ARG A 182 23.42 -9.38 -8.72
N GLU A 183 22.97 -10.24 -7.85
CA GLU A 183 23.56 -11.55 -7.55
C GLU A 183 22.48 -12.56 -7.20
N LYS A 184 22.81 -13.84 -7.27
CA LYS A 184 21.86 -14.91 -6.94
C LYS A 184 21.60 -15.00 -5.44
N ASP A 185 22.64 -15.09 -4.65
CA ASP A 185 22.54 -15.23 -3.19
C ASP A 185 23.56 -14.34 -2.47
N CYS A 186 23.09 -13.56 -1.53
CA CYS A 186 23.92 -12.68 -0.70
C CYS A 186 24.47 -13.37 0.56
N GLY A 187 24.14 -14.64 0.79
CA GLY A 187 24.62 -15.41 1.94
C GLY A 187 24.16 -14.85 3.30
N THR A 188 23.00 -14.19 3.37
CA THR A 188 22.48 -13.69 4.66
C THR A 188 22.04 -14.84 5.54
N ASP A 189 22.31 -14.71 6.84
CA ASP A 189 21.85 -15.60 7.92
C ASP A 189 20.62 -15.04 8.66
N ARG A 190 20.19 -13.81 8.29
CA ARG A 190 19.07 -13.12 8.92
C ARG A 190 17.80 -13.31 8.09
N GLY A 191 16.74 -13.76 8.75
CA GLY A 191 15.39 -13.85 8.18
C GLY A 191 14.45 -12.80 8.75
N LEU A 192 13.29 -12.70 8.13
CA LEU A 192 12.15 -11.93 8.61
C LEU A 192 11.06 -12.91 9.05
N ASP A 193 10.60 -12.78 10.28
CA ASP A 193 9.47 -13.55 10.79
C ASP A 193 8.16 -12.90 10.31
N VAL A 194 7.39 -13.64 9.53
CA VAL A 194 6.16 -13.18 8.90
C VAL A 194 4.96 -13.92 9.48
N THR A 195 3.96 -13.15 9.88
CA THR A 195 2.65 -13.61 10.38
C THR A 195 1.54 -12.96 9.56
N ALA A 196 0.31 -13.45 9.65
CA ALA A 196 -0.84 -12.74 9.07
C ALA A 196 -0.98 -11.34 9.71
N ILE A 197 -1.31 -10.33 8.90
CA ILE A 197 -1.58 -8.98 9.40
C ILE A 197 -3.04 -8.92 9.83
N ARG A 198 -3.27 -8.65 11.12
CA ARG A 198 -4.61 -8.51 11.71
C ARG A 198 -4.75 -7.17 12.42
N GLU A 199 -5.95 -6.63 12.39
CA GLU A 199 -6.36 -5.48 13.21
C GLU A 199 -7.59 -5.86 14.05
N GLY A 200 -7.37 -6.11 15.32
CA GLY A 200 -8.40 -6.73 16.17
C GLY A 200 -8.83 -8.10 15.63
N ASN A 201 -10.09 -8.24 15.26
CA ASN A 201 -10.64 -9.48 14.68
C ASN A 201 -10.60 -9.51 13.14
N GLU A 202 -10.31 -8.40 12.49
CA GLU A 202 -10.29 -8.32 11.04
C GLU A 202 -8.92 -8.74 10.49
N MET A 203 -8.94 -9.62 9.47
CA MET A 203 -7.73 -10.04 8.76
C MET A 203 -7.48 -9.09 7.60
N ILE A 204 -6.40 -8.30 7.68
CA ILE A 204 -6.00 -7.37 6.63
C ILE A 204 -5.30 -8.13 5.51
N GLU A 205 -4.32 -8.97 5.87
CA GLU A 205 -3.56 -9.75 4.89
C GLU A 205 -3.30 -11.16 5.43
N PRO A 206 -3.73 -12.22 4.70
CA PRO A 206 -3.52 -13.59 5.11
C PRO A 206 -2.04 -13.99 4.97
N LEU A 207 -1.61 -14.97 5.76
CA LEU A 207 -0.24 -15.50 5.72
C LEU A 207 0.11 -16.06 4.34
N TYR A 208 -0.87 -16.66 3.64
CA TYR A 208 -0.71 -17.21 2.30
C TYR A 208 -0.10 -16.20 1.32
N ASP A 209 -0.70 -15.01 1.20
CA ASP A 209 -0.26 -13.95 0.26
C ASP A 209 1.14 -13.44 0.60
N ARG A 210 1.49 -13.43 1.89
CA ARG A 210 2.77 -12.91 2.37
C ARG A 210 3.94 -13.86 2.12
N ILE A 211 3.71 -15.18 2.16
CA ILE A 211 4.75 -16.19 1.98
C ILE A 211 4.89 -16.67 0.53
N LEU A 212 3.86 -16.51 -0.28
CA LEU A 212 3.85 -16.96 -1.68
C LEU A 212 5.00 -16.33 -2.49
N GLY A 213 5.80 -17.19 -3.15
CA GLY A 213 6.93 -16.75 -3.97
C GLY A 213 8.11 -16.17 -3.17
N ARG A 214 8.21 -16.47 -1.86
CA ARG A 214 9.34 -16.11 -1.01
C ARG A 214 10.24 -17.31 -0.74
N TYR A 215 11.51 -17.05 -0.49
CA TYR A 215 12.44 -18.07 -0.03
C TYR A 215 12.36 -18.23 1.48
N THR A 216 12.30 -19.48 1.95
CA THR A 216 12.39 -19.81 3.37
C THR A 216 13.81 -19.57 3.87
N MET A 217 13.95 -19.00 5.08
CA MET A 217 15.24 -18.93 5.76
C MET A 217 15.49 -20.18 6.62
N LYS A 218 14.44 -20.67 7.27
CA LYS A 218 14.46 -21.86 8.11
C LYS A 218 13.48 -22.89 7.58
N THR A 219 13.75 -24.17 7.89
CA THR A 219 12.83 -25.26 7.58
C THR A 219 11.49 -25.06 8.29
N VAL A 220 10.40 -25.03 7.53
CA VAL A 220 9.03 -24.96 8.05
C VAL A 220 8.55 -26.36 8.36
N LYS A 221 8.12 -26.58 9.61
CA LYS A 221 7.62 -27.87 10.11
C LYS A 221 6.17 -27.75 10.52
N ASN A 222 5.43 -28.83 10.34
CA ASN A 222 4.07 -28.95 10.86
C ASN A 222 4.10 -28.93 12.40
N PRO A 223 3.40 -28.03 13.08
CA PRO A 223 3.40 -27.94 14.53
C PRO A 223 2.80 -29.18 15.22
N ALA A 224 1.92 -29.93 14.55
CA ALA A 224 1.26 -31.11 15.09
C ALA A 224 2.06 -32.40 14.85
N THR A 225 2.63 -32.60 13.65
CA THR A 225 3.30 -33.87 13.27
C THR A 225 4.82 -33.77 13.32
N GLY A 226 5.41 -32.56 13.30
CA GLY A 226 6.86 -32.34 13.22
C GLY A 226 7.47 -32.61 11.84
N GLU A 227 6.67 -33.01 10.86
CA GLU A 227 7.11 -33.25 9.50
C GLU A 227 7.54 -31.95 8.80
N VAL A 228 8.51 -32.04 7.90
CA VAL A 228 8.99 -30.91 7.12
C VAL A 228 8.01 -30.64 5.98
N ILE A 229 7.38 -29.45 5.98
CA ILE A 229 6.50 -28.99 4.90
C ILE A 229 7.35 -28.31 3.82
N VAL A 230 8.21 -27.36 4.21
CA VAL A 230 9.09 -26.65 3.29
C VAL A 230 10.52 -26.69 3.83
N PRO A 231 11.50 -27.17 3.05
CA PRO A 231 12.92 -27.11 3.43
C PRO A 231 13.43 -25.67 3.52
N ALA A 232 14.56 -25.46 4.15
CA ALA A 232 15.24 -24.17 4.16
C ALA A 232 15.80 -23.82 2.78
N ASN A 233 15.82 -22.53 2.46
CA ASN A 233 16.33 -21.95 1.22
C ASN A 233 15.65 -22.48 -0.06
N VAL A 234 14.35 -22.70 0.01
CA VAL A 234 13.49 -23.09 -1.11
C VAL A 234 12.42 -22.02 -1.32
N MET A 235 12.10 -21.73 -2.57
CA MET A 235 11.02 -20.81 -2.92
C MET A 235 9.66 -21.51 -2.68
N ILE A 236 8.77 -20.84 -1.97
CA ILE A 236 7.43 -21.33 -1.65
C ILE A 236 6.53 -21.12 -2.88
N ASP A 237 6.03 -22.20 -3.46
CA ASP A 237 4.99 -22.17 -4.49
C ASP A 237 3.58 -22.19 -3.90
N GLU A 238 2.56 -22.22 -4.77
CA GLU A 238 1.15 -22.20 -4.37
C GLU A 238 0.77 -23.41 -3.52
N GLU A 239 1.26 -24.61 -3.88
CA GLU A 239 0.94 -25.86 -3.17
C GLU A 239 1.58 -25.88 -1.78
N MET A 240 2.85 -25.47 -1.69
CA MET A 240 3.56 -25.36 -0.41
C MET A 240 2.94 -24.28 0.49
N ALA A 241 2.56 -23.13 -0.07
CA ALA A 241 1.91 -22.06 0.68
C ALA A 241 0.59 -22.51 1.28
N GLN A 242 -0.23 -23.25 0.51
CA GLN A 242 -1.49 -23.81 0.98
C GLN A 242 -1.24 -24.86 2.07
N ALA A 243 -0.27 -25.74 1.88
CA ALA A 243 0.09 -26.76 2.87
C ALA A 243 0.55 -26.15 4.21
N VAL A 244 1.27 -25.02 4.19
CA VAL A 244 1.69 -24.30 5.39
C VAL A 244 0.48 -23.72 6.14
N VAL A 245 -0.49 -23.15 5.43
CA VAL A 245 -1.71 -22.61 6.03
C VAL A 245 -2.60 -23.71 6.58
N ASP A 246 -2.79 -24.81 5.85
CA ASP A 246 -3.61 -25.96 6.26
C ASP A 246 -3.02 -26.68 7.48
N ALA A 247 -1.69 -26.68 7.63
CA ALA A 247 -1.00 -27.18 8.80
C ALA A 247 -1.14 -26.29 10.06
N GLY A 248 -1.77 -25.10 9.95
CA GLY A 248 -1.97 -24.18 11.06
C GLY A 248 -0.70 -23.48 11.53
N VAL A 249 0.29 -23.30 10.66
CA VAL A 249 1.52 -22.54 10.98
C VAL A 249 1.18 -21.06 11.03
N GLU A 250 1.43 -20.42 12.17
CA GLU A 250 1.13 -18.98 12.37
C GLU A 250 2.28 -18.06 11.93
N MET A 251 3.51 -18.54 11.95
CA MET A 251 4.72 -17.75 11.68
C MET A 251 5.71 -18.51 10.81
N VAL A 252 6.20 -17.85 9.77
CA VAL A 252 7.23 -18.39 8.87
C VAL A 252 8.40 -17.42 8.79
N THR A 253 9.64 -17.93 8.94
CA THR A 253 10.85 -17.12 8.76
C THR A 253 11.27 -17.17 7.29
N ILE A 254 11.12 -16.05 6.59
CA ILE A 254 11.43 -15.91 5.16
C ILE A 254 12.65 -15.02 4.92
N ARG A 255 13.21 -15.09 3.71
CA ARG A 255 14.20 -14.11 3.22
C ARG A 255 13.47 -12.88 2.69
N SER A 256 13.99 -11.69 2.98
CA SER A 256 13.38 -10.41 2.62
C SER A 256 14.43 -9.42 2.10
N ALA A 257 13.96 -8.42 1.36
CA ALA A 257 14.79 -7.29 0.96
C ALA A 257 15.34 -6.52 2.18
N PHE A 258 14.66 -6.53 3.33
CA PHE A 258 15.10 -5.89 4.57
C PHE A 258 16.40 -6.48 5.12
N THR A 259 16.55 -7.79 5.04
CA THR A 259 17.68 -8.53 5.61
C THR A 259 18.77 -8.86 4.58
N CYS A 260 18.61 -8.40 3.34
CA CYS A 260 19.54 -8.67 2.25
C CYS A 260 20.89 -7.93 2.45
N ASN A 261 21.99 -8.65 2.34
CA ASN A 261 23.35 -8.12 2.50
C ASN A 261 23.95 -7.51 1.23
N THR A 262 23.27 -7.62 0.07
CA THR A 262 23.74 -7.05 -1.21
C THR A 262 24.00 -5.55 -1.07
N ARG A 263 25.19 -5.09 -1.47
CA ARG A 263 25.64 -3.70 -1.31
C ARG A 263 24.76 -2.69 -2.06
N HIS A 264 24.48 -2.95 -3.33
CA HIS A 264 23.63 -2.13 -4.19
C HIS A 264 22.57 -3.04 -4.81
N GLY A 265 21.29 -2.75 -4.60
CA GLY A 265 20.21 -3.59 -5.07
C GLY A 265 19.84 -4.71 -4.10
N VAL A 266 19.32 -5.81 -4.61
CA VAL A 266 18.83 -6.99 -3.88
C VAL A 266 19.32 -8.25 -4.58
N CYS A 267 19.48 -9.37 -3.88
CA CYS A 267 19.77 -10.66 -4.51
C CYS A 267 18.48 -11.38 -4.91
N GLU A 268 18.61 -12.35 -5.83
CA GLU A 268 17.52 -13.16 -6.37
C GLU A 268 16.73 -13.88 -5.26
N HIS A 269 17.40 -14.57 -4.34
CA HIS A 269 16.76 -15.31 -3.25
C HIS A 269 16.03 -14.40 -2.24
N CYS A 270 16.55 -13.20 -1.94
CA CYS A 270 15.87 -12.28 -1.01
C CYS A 270 14.65 -11.59 -1.65
N TYR A 271 14.64 -11.47 -2.98
CA TYR A 271 13.49 -10.96 -3.71
C TYR A 271 12.48 -12.07 -4.02
N GLY A 272 12.97 -13.26 -4.46
CA GLY A 272 12.18 -14.44 -4.78
C GLY A 272 11.49 -14.36 -6.14
N ARG A 273 10.20 -14.72 -6.22
CA ARG A 273 9.42 -14.87 -7.44
C ARG A 273 9.25 -13.55 -8.20
N ASN A 274 9.38 -13.59 -9.52
CA ASN A 274 8.93 -12.53 -10.42
C ASN A 274 7.40 -12.58 -10.55
N MET A 275 6.72 -11.49 -10.24
CA MET A 275 5.25 -11.44 -10.23
C MET A 275 4.62 -11.50 -11.63
N ALA A 276 5.40 -11.19 -12.69
CA ALA A 276 4.90 -11.20 -14.06
C ALA A 276 4.98 -12.59 -14.72
N THR A 277 6.08 -13.33 -14.48
CA THR A 277 6.30 -14.65 -15.09
C THR A 277 5.91 -15.81 -14.20
N GLY A 278 5.92 -15.62 -12.89
CA GLY A 278 5.70 -16.68 -11.90
C GLY A 278 6.95 -17.47 -11.52
N ASP A 279 8.06 -17.29 -12.25
CA ASP A 279 9.35 -17.93 -12.01
C ASP A 279 10.23 -17.12 -11.06
N GLU A 280 11.42 -17.61 -10.75
CA GLU A 280 12.43 -16.85 -10.03
C GLU A 280 12.82 -15.58 -10.80
N VAL A 281 13.11 -14.50 -10.06
CA VAL A 281 13.55 -13.25 -10.67
C VAL A 281 14.97 -13.42 -11.26
N GLU A 282 15.20 -12.92 -12.46
CA GLU A 282 16.52 -12.99 -13.07
C GLU A 282 17.45 -11.87 -12.59
N VAL A 283 18.76 -12.22 -12.53
CA VAL A 283 19.80 -11.21 -12.29
C VAL A 283 19.80 -10.18 -13.43
N GLY A 284 19.68 -8.90 -13.06
CA GLY A 284 19.59 -7.78 -14.00
C GLY A 284 18.21 -7.14 -14.07
N GLU A 285 17.21 -7.66 -13.38
CA GLU A 285 15.89 -7.07 -13.36
C GLU A 285 15.85 -5.82 -12.48
N ALA A 286 15.22 -4.75 -12.99
CA ALA A 286 15.11 -3.44 -12.32
C ALA A 286 13.90 -3.42 -11.36
N VAL A 287 13.98 -4.21 -10.29
CA VAL A 287 12.88 -4.42 -9.33
C VAL A 287 12.45 -3.16 -8.59
N GLY A 288 13.35 -2.19 -8.43
CA GLY A 288 13.01 -0.91 -7.79
C GLY A 288 12.03 -0.09 -8.63
N THR A 289 12.22 -0.03 -9.95
CA THR A 289 11.28 0.65 -10.86
C THR A 289 9.94 -0.08 -10.90
N VAL A 290 9.95 -1.42 -10.95
CA VAL A 290 8.74 -2.24 -10.89
C VAL A 290 7.98 -1.98 -9.58
N ALA A 291 8.67 -1.96 -8.44
CA ALA A 291 8.07 -1.66 -7.15
C ALA A 291 7.42 -0.27 -7.12
N ALA A 292 8.10 0.76 -7.61
CA ALA A 292 7.59 2.12 -7.67
C ALA A 292 6.31 2.24 -8.52
N GLN A 293 6.30 1.57 -9.68
CA GLN A 293 5.14 1.55 -10.57
C GLN A 293 3.98 0.75 -9.99
N SER A 294 4.24 -0.39 -9.33
CA SER A 294 3.21 -1.23 -8.69
C SER A 294 2.54 -0.54 -7.50
N ILE A 295 3.25 0.32 -6.78
CA ILE A 295 2.69 1.15 -5.71
C ILE A 295 1.95 2.36 -6.28
N GLY A 296 2.46 2.96 -7.37
CA GLY A 296 1.96 4.19 -7.94
C GLY A 296 0.74 4.02 -8.84
N GLU A 297 0.66 2.93 -9.60
CA GLU A 297 -0.46 2.66 -10.53
C GLU A 297 -1.82 2.70 -9.82
N PRO A 298 -2.06 1.95 -8.72
CA PRO A 298 -3.34 2.00 -8.05
C PRO A 298 -3.57 3.31 -7.27
N GLY A 299 -2.59 4.18 -7.16
CA GLY A 299 -2.73 5.49 -6.50
C GLY A 299 -3.83 6.36 -7.12
N THR A 300 -4.03 6.30 -8.43
CA THR A 300 -5.13 6.98 -9.11
C THR A 300 -6.49 6.40 -8.72
N GLN A 301 -6.59 5.08 -8.55
CA GLN A 301 -7.82 4.41 -8.09
C GLN A 301 -8.14 4.77 -6.63
N LEU A 302 -7.13 4.89 -5.76
CA LEU A 302 -7.27 5.37 -4.39
C LEU A 302 -7.88 6.78 -4.34
N THR A 303 -7.56 7.64 -5.30
CA THR A 303 -8.13 9.00 -5.38
C THR A 303 -9.59 9.00 -5.79
N MET A 304 -10.01 8.07 -6.64
CA MET A 304 -11.38 7.98 -7.13
C MET A 304 -12.34 7.32 -6.12
N ARG A 305 -11.88 6.32 -5.36
CA ARG A 305 -12.73 5.55 -4.43
C ARG A 305 -13.01 6.25 -3.10
N THR A 306 -12.21 7.18 -2.64
CA THR A 306 -12.41 7.93 -1.39
C THR A 306 -13.71 8.75 -1.33
N PHE A 307 -14.42 8.89 -2.46
CA PHE A 307 -15.71 9.58 -2.56
C PHE A 307 -16.93 8.71 -2.30
N HIS A 308 -16.81 7.41 -2.47
CA HIS A 308 -17.96 6.50 -2.39
C HIS A 308 -18.23 5.99 -0.98
N THR A 309 -17.26 6.04 -0.12
CA THR A 309 -17.43 5.89 1.33
C THR A 309 -17.83 7.24 1.90
N GLY A 310 -19.14 7.56 1.85
CA GLY A 310 -19.75 8.57 2.73
C GLY A 310 -19.59 8.10 4.16
N GLY A 311 -18.32 7.93 4.56
CA GLY A 311 -17.93 7.42 5.85
C GLY A 311 -18.22 8.46 6.91
N VAL A 312 -18.81 8.02 7.99
CA VAL A 312 -18.64 8.57 9.31
C VAL A 312 -17.19 9.00 9.44
N ALA A 313 -16.97 10.24 9.86
CA ALA A 313 -15.67 10.68 10.34
C ALA A 313 -15.31 9.84 11.58
N GLY A 314 -14.81 8.65 11.35
CA GLY A 314 -14.18 7.77 12.32
C GLY A 314 -12.70 8.03 12.26
N ASP A 315 -12.20 8.46 13.33
CA ASP A 315 -10.86 8.41 13.93
C ASP A 315 -9.59 8.68 13.11
N ASP A 316 -9.56 8.70 11.78
CA ASP A 316 -8.35 9.06 11.05
C ASP A 316 -8.62 10.13 9.98
N ILE A 317 -8.06 11.31 10.21
CA ILE A 317 -8.28 12.54 9.41
C ILE A 317 -7.63 12.42 8.02
N THR A 318 -6.72 11.46 7.84
CA THR A 318 -5.99 11.24 6.58
C THR A 318 -6.13 9.80 6.11
N GLN A 319 -7.11 9.56 5.23
CA GLN A 319 -7.32 8.25 4.60
C GLN A 319 -6.90 8.28 3.12
N GLY A 320 -6.48 7.13 2.60
CA GLY A 320 -6.11 6.96 1.20
C GLY A 320 -4.74 7.54 0.82
N LEU A 321 -4.63 8.14 -0.38
CA LEU A 321 -3.36 8.62 -0.93
C LEU A 321 -2.60 9.61 -0.03
N PRO A 322 -3.23 10.57 0.68
CA PRO A 322 -2.53 11.46 1.60
C PRO A 322 -1.81 10.71 2.72
N ARG A 323 -2.39 9.61 3.23
CA ARG A 323 -1.76 8.79 4.26
C ARG A 323 -0.55 8.03 3.72
N VAL A 324 -0.66 7.47 2.51
CA VAL A 324 0.48 6.82 1.84
C VAL A 324 1.63 7.81 1.63
N GLN A 325 1.32 9.03 1.20
CA GLN A 325 2.32 10.09 1.06
C GLN A 325 2.95 10.47 2.41
N GLU A 326 2.17 10.57 3.47
CA GLU A 326 2.65 10.88 4.82
C GLU A 326 3.65 9.82 5.31
N ILE A 327 3.34 8.54 5.11
CA ILE A 327 4.20 7.42 5.49
C ILE A 327 5.51 7.44 4.69
N PHE A 328 5.45 7.50 3.36
CA PHE A 328 6.65 7.49 2.52
C PHE A 328 7.51 8.76 2.65
N GLU A 329 6.91 9.90 2.96
CA GLU A 329 7.68 11.12 3.27
C GLU A 329 8.16 11.17 4.73
N ALA A 330 7.80 10.19 5.54
CA ALA A 330 8.09 10.16 6.97
C ALA A 330 7.73 11.49 7.64
N ARG A 331 6.53 12.02 7.35
CA ARG A 331 6.00 13.24 7.98
C ARG A 331 5.42 12.90 9.33
N ASN A 332 5.43 13.88 10.24
CA ASN A 332 4.75 13.73 11.51
C ASN A 332 3.24 13.61 11.27
N PRO A 333 2.59 12.54 11.72
CA PRO A 333 1.16 12.34 11.51
C PRO A 333 0.33 13.40 12.24
N LYS A 334 -0.80 13.81 11.64
CA LYS A 334 -1.69 14.82 12.23
C LYS A 334 -2.36 14.34 13.51
N GLY A 335 -2.63 13.05 13.63
CA GLY A 335 -3.15 12.39 14.84
C GLY A 335 -2.08 11.50 15.46
N ARG A 336 -0.95 12.10 15.88
CA ARG A 336 0.19 11.35 16.42
C ARG A 336 -0.18 10.63 17.71
N ALA A 337 0.04 9.32 17.74
CA ALA A 337 -0.02 8.52 18.95
C ALA A 337 1.23 8.75 19.81
N GLN A 338 1.03 8.86 21.11
CA GLN A 338 2.14 8.83 22.05
C GLN A 338 2.59 7.39 22.25
N ILE A 339 3.87 7.12 22.09
CA ILE A 339 4.48 5.79 22.29
C ILE A 339 5.21 5.72 23.62
N THR A 340 5.29 4.51 24.20
CA THR A 340 6.07 4.29 25.42
C THR A 340 7.55 4.05 25.09
N GLU A 341 8.44 4.64 25.91
CA GLU A 341 9.88 4.43 25.81
C GLU A 341 10.37 3.27 26.69
N VAL A 342 9.51 2.78 27.58
CA VAL A 342 9.83 1.76 28.59
C VAL A 342 8.92 0.55 28.42
N THR A 343 9.47 -0.64 28.59
CA THR A 343 8.67 -1.89 28.69
C THR A 343 8.25 -2.06 30.14
N GLY A 344 6.95 -2.23 30.38
CA GLY A 344 6.43 -2.35 31.75
C GLY A 344 4.92 -2.53 31.80
N ILE A 345 4.34 -2.20 32.94
CA ILE A 345 2.90 -2.26 33.20
C ILE A 345 2.40 -0.85 33.43
N VAL A 346 1.23 -0.53 32.90
CA VAL A 346 0.52 0.71 33.16
C VAL A 346 0.02 0.68 34.62
N GLU A 347 0.66 1.49 35.49
CA GLU A 347 0.36 1.49 36.93
C GLU A 347 -0.87 2.33 37.26
N THR A 348 -0.88 3.58 36.79
CA THR A 348 -1.99 4.53 37.05
C THR A 348 -2.32 5.37 35.82
N ILE A 349 -3.59 5.74 35.70
CA ILE A 349 -4.10 6.70 34.73
C ILE A 349 -4.81 7.79 35.52
N GLU A 350 -4.19 8.94 35.68
CA GLU A 350 -4.74 10.07 36.42
C GLU A 350 -5.24 11.16 35.44
N GLU A 351 -6.46 11.65 35.66
CA GLU A 351 -7.00 12.79 34.92
C GLU A 351 -6.85 14.05 35.77
N ASN A 352 -6.10 15.02 35.26
CA ASN A 352 -5.95 16.33 35.89
C ASN A 352 -6.79 17.39 35.16
N PRO A 353 -8.03 17.65 35.64
CA PRO A 353 -8.92 18.61 35.00
C PRO A 353 -8.42 20.06 35.07
N ALA A 354 -7.59 20.38 36.07
CA ALA A 354 -7.03 21.72 36.26
C ALA A 354 -6.02 22.09 35.17
N GLU A 355 -5.19 21.13 34.76
CA GLU A 355 -4.18 21.30 33.72
C GLU A 355 -4.66 20.81 32.34
N ARG A 356 -5.86 20.23 32.26
CA ARG A 356 -6.43 19.61 31.06
C ARG A 356 -5.51 18.53 30.45
N THR A 357 -4.89 17.74 31.32
CA THR A 357 -4.00 16.65 30.95
C THR A 357 -4.45 15.33 31.55
N LYS A 358 -4.08 14.24 30.90
CA LYS A 358 -4.14 12.87 31.42
C LYS A 358 -2.72 12.39 31.63
N GLU A 359 -2.40 11.89 32.79
CA GLU A 359 -1.09 11.37 33.12
C GLU A 359 -1.15 9.84 33.17
N VAL A 360 -0.35 9.20 32.33
CA VAL A 360 -0.22 7.74 32.26
C VAL A 360 1.16 7.37 32.79
N THR A 361 1.17 6.67 33.93
CA THR A 361 2.39 6.18 34.55
C THR A 361 2.67 4.74 34.11
N VAL A 362 3.80 4.54 33.44
CA VAL A 362 4.28 3.21 33.03
C VAL A 362 5.46 2.84 33.91
N LYS A 363 5.34 1.75 34.66
CA LYS A 363 6.38 1.20 35.52
C LYS A 363 7.10 0.06 34.82
N GLY A 364 8.34 0.29 34.44
CA GLY A 364 9.27 -0.72 33.95
C GLY A 364 10.02 -1.42 35.08
N GLU A 365 10.90 -2.35 34.73
CA GLU A 365 11.76 -3.06 35.69
C GLU A 365 12.83 -2.13 36.32
N THR A 366 13.35 -1.19 35.54
CA THR A 366 14.43 -0.27 35.97
C THR A 366 13.98 1.17 36.06
N ASP A 367 13.05 1.61 35.23
CA ASP A 367 12.62 3.00 35.09
C ASP A 367 11.11 3.13 35.13
N THR A 368 10.63 4.18 35.83
CA THR A 368 9.22 4.58 35.77
C THR A 368 9.13 5.88 34.99
N ARG A 369 8.22 5.93 34.00
CA ARG A 369 7.99 7.12 33.17
C ARG A 369 6.54 7.57 33.27
N VAL A 370 6.34 8.88 33.41
CA VAL A 370 5.03 9.54 33.39
C VAL A 370 4.88 10.24 32.04
N TYR A 371 3.79 9.94 31.34
CA TYR A 371 3.45 10.54 30.05
C TYR A 371 2.27 11.49 30.23
N SER A 372 2.51 12.78 30.02
CA SER A 372 1.46 13.80 30.05
C SER A 372 0.80 13.92 28.68
N LEU A 373 -0.48 13.65 28.60
CA LEU A 373 -1.29 13.58 27.38
C LEU A 373 -2.37 14.67 27.39
N PRO A 374 -2.77 15.24 26.26
CA PRO A 374 -3.91 16.12 26.19
C PRO A 374 -5.19 15.42 26.68
N PHE A 375 -6.07 16.13 27.38
CA PHE A 375 -7.32 15.57 27.93
C PHE A 375 -8.23 14.96 26.87
N THR A 376 -8.19 15.50 25.63
CA THR A 376 -8.96 15.03 24.48
C THR A 376 -8.44 13.72 23.88
N SER A 377 -7.26 13.25 24.28
CA SER A 377 -6.66 12.03 23.75
C SER A 377 -7.42 10.79 24.22
N VAL A 378 -7.74 9.91 23.29
CA VAL A 378 -8.36 8.61 23.57
C VAL A 378 -7.25 7.63 23.90
N LEU A 379 -7.30 7.01 25.06
CA LEU A 379 -6.33 6.01 25.50
C LEU A 379 -6.61 4.65 24.83
N LYS A 380 -5.57 3.99 24.39
CA LYS A 380 -5.60 2.63 23.85
C LYS A 380 -5.40 1.58 24.94
N VAL A 381 -4.74 1.95 26.02
CA VAL A 381 -4.34 1.10 27.15
C VAL A 381 -5.20 1.35 28.38
N LYS A 382 -5.31 0.33 29.23
CA LYS A 382 -5.99 0.37 30.52
C LYS A 382 -4.98 0.17 31.66
N GLU A 383 -5.37 0.52 32.88
CA GLU A 383 -4.58 0.20 34.06
C GLU A 383 -4.38 -1.31 34.22
N GLY A 384 -3.15 -1.72 34.43
CA GLY A 384 -2.75 -3.12 34.52
C GLY A 384 -2.30 -3.76 33.20
N ASP A 385 -2.45 -3.08 32.05
CA ASP A 385 -2.00 -3.62 30.76
C ASP A 385 -0.46 -3.65 30.68
N ALA A 386 0.08 -4.76 30.15
CA ALA A 386 1.49 -4.86 29.82
C ALA A 386 1.76 -4.16 28.49
N VAL A 387 2.73 -3.25 28.48
CA VAL A 387 3.16 -2.50 27.30
C VAL A 387 4.64 -2.73 27.02
N HIS A 388 4.98 -2.88 25.76
CA HIS A 388 6.36 -2.99 25.31
C HIS A 388 6.85 -1.66 24.76
N ARG A 389 8.16 -1.47 24.84
CA ARG A 389 8.82 -0.30 24.29
C ARG A 389 8.42 -0.09 22.83
N GLY A 390 7.88 1.10 22.50
CA GLY A 390 7.38 1.46 21.17
C GLY A 390 5.89 1.21 20.95
N ASP A 391 5.16 0.68 21.94
CA ASP A 391 3.71 0.52 21.82
C ASP A 391 2.99 1.86 22.01
N ALA A 392 1.86 2.02 21.33
CA ALA A 392 1.06 3.24 21.39
C ALA A 392 0.18 3.26 22.64
N LEU A 393 0.30 4.31 23.46
CA LEU A 393 -0.55 4.57 24.63
C LEU A 393 -1.87 5.21 24.25
N THR A 394 -1.89 5.98 23.15
CA THR A 394 -3.10 6.65 22.64
C THR A 394 -3.51 6.11 21.27
N VAL A 395 -4.78 6.29 20.94
CA VAL A 395 -5.28 6.03 19.58
C VAL A 395 -4.70 7.06 18.63
N GLY A 396 -4.19 6.60 17.50
CA GLY A 396 -3.60 7.43 16.45
C GLY A 396 -2.45 6.73 15.72
N SER A 397 -1.83 7.45 14.80
CA SER A 397 -0.72 6.94 13.99
C SER A 397 0.62 7.19 14.68
N ILE A 398 1.49 6.18 14.70
CA ILE A 398 2.84 6.30 15.28
C ILE A 398 3.74 7.10 14.33
N ASP A 399 4.59 7.96 14.88
CA ASP A 399 5.66 8.60 14.11
C ASP A 399 6.80 7.60 13.87
N PRO A 400 7.08 7.20 12.60
CA PRO A 400 8.12 6.22 12.33
C PRO A 400 9.53 6.72 12.69
N LYS A 401 9.74 8.04 12.78
CA LYS A 401 11.02 8.61 13.23
C LYS A 401 11.25 8.44 14.72
N GLU A 402 10.20 8.47 15.53
CA GLU A 402 10.31 8.12 16.93
C GLU A 402 10.47 6.63 17.14
N LEU A 403 9.73 5.84 16.36
CA LEU A 403 9.77 4.39 16.48
C LEU A 403 11.19 3.84 16.28
N ILE A 404 11.94 4.35 15.28
CA ILE A 404 13.33 3.94 15.06
C ILE A 404 14.27 4.34 16.21
N LEU A 405 13.95 5.40 16.95
CA LEU A 405 14.75 5.85 18.10
C LEU A 405 14.46 5.02 19.35
N VAL A 406 13.20 4.63 19.51
CA VAL A 406 12.71 3.92 20.69
C VAL A 406 12.93 2.42 20.54
N ARG A 407 12.71 1.83 19.38
CA ARG A 407 12.75 0.39 19.15
C ARG A 407 13.97 -0.01 18.29
N ASP A 408 13.75 -0.35 17.05
CA ASP A 408 14.78 -0.77 16.10
C ASP A 408 14.37 -0.52 14.64
N VAL A 409 15.31 -0.76 13.73
CA VAL A 409 15.10 -0.58 12.28
C VAL A 409 14.02 -1.53 11.77
N LEU A 410 14.11 -2.82 12.10
CA LEU A 410 13.21 -3.86 11.61
C LEU A 410 11.75 -3.62 12.04
N SER A 411 11.53 -3.17 13.27
CA SER A 411 10.20 -2.80 13.77
C SER A 411 9.61 -1.60 13.01
N THR A 412 10.47 -0.64 12.64
CA THR A 412 10.05 0.54 11.85
C THR A 412 9.71 0.13 10.42
N GLU A 413 10.48 -0.76 9.80
CA GLU A 413 10.22 -1.33 8.48
C GLU A 413 8.88 -2.07 8.45
N ASN A 414 8.65 -2.94 9.43
CA ASN A 414 7.38 -3.66 9.58
C ASN A 414 6.19 -2.73 9.83
N TYR A 415 6.38 -1.64 10.58
CA TYR A 415 5.35 -0.65 10.79
C TYR A 415 4.97 0.05 9.48
N ILE A 416 5.96 0.51 8.70
CA ILE A 416 5.74 1.13 7.39
C ILE A 416 4.99 0.17 6.46
N LEU A 417 5.43 -1.08 6.38
CA LEU A 417 4.80 -2.11 5.55
C LEU A 417 3.34 -2.32 5.95
N ARG A 418 3.06 -2.51 7.24
CA ARG A 418 1.70 -2.74 7.76
C ARG A 418 0.78 -1.56 7.47
N GLU A 419 1.22 -0.34 7.71
CA GLU A 419 0.42 0.87 7.48
C GLU A 419 0.12 1.09 6.00
N VAL A 420 1.09 0.85 5.11
CA VAL A 420 0.87 0.95 3.65
C VAL A 420 -0.12 -0.13 3.19
N GLN A 421 0.08 -1.39 3.58
CA GLN A 421 -0.83 -2.48 3.25
C GLN A 421 -2.25 -2.22 3.74
N LYS A 422 -2.39 -1.73 4.98
CA LYS A 422 -3.69 -1.34 5.52
C LYS A 422 -4.43 -0.37 4.61
N VAL A 423 -3.77 0.71 4.16
CA VAL A 423 -4.40 1.72 3.30
C VAL A 423 -4.84 1.13 1.96
N TYR A 424 -4.00 0.30 1.32
CA TYR A 424 -4.33 -0.28 0.02
C TYR A 424 -5.40 -1.37 0.13
N ARG A 425 -5.32 -2.26 1.10
CA ARG A 425 -6.31 -3.34 1.32
C ARG A 425 -7.68 -2.81 1.70
N MET A 426 -7.78 -1.74 2.50
CA MET A 426 -9.06 -1.07 2.80
C MET A 426 -9.74 -0.53 1.54
N GLN A 427 -9.01 -0.26 0.48
CA GLN A 427 -9.54 0.16 -0.82
C GLN A 427 -9.73 -1.00 -1.81
N GLY A 428 -9.51 -2.25 -1.36
CA GLY A 428 -9.63 -3.45 -2.19
C GLY A 428 -8.54 -3.56 -3.25
N VAL A 429 -7.36 -3.00 -2.98
CA VAL A 429 -6.17 -3.09 -3.85
C VAL A 429 -5.14 -3.99 -3.18
N GLU A 430 -4.67 -4.97 -3.92
CA GLU A 430 -3.64 -5.92 -3.47
C GLU A 430 -2.28 -5.53 -4.03
N ILE A 431 -1.32 -5.32 -3.13
CA ILE A 431 0.07 -5.03 -3.48
C ILE A 431 0.96 -6.02 -2.74
N SER A 432 1.94 -6.61 -3.44
CA SER A 432 2.90 -7.51 -2.79
C SER A 432 3.81 -6.75 -1.82
N ASP A 433 4.04 -7.35 -0.66
CA ASP A 433 4.95 -6.83 0.39
C ASP A 433 6.34 -6.47 -0.14
N LYS A 434 6.85 -7.22 -1.13
CA LYS A 434 8.17 -7.00 -1.75
C LYS A 434 8.39 -5.57 -2.23
N HIS A 435 7.35 -4.97 -2.81
CA HIS A 435 7.42 -3.62 -3.36
C HIS A 435 7.57 -2.58 -2.26
N VAL A 436 6.83 -2.74 -1.16
CA VAL A 436 6.93 -1.87 0.00
C VAL A 436 8.26 -2.07 0.73
N GLU A 437 8.74 -3.32 0.83
CA GLU A 437 10.05 -3.64 1.42
C GLU A 437 11.20 -2.94 0.70
N VAL A 438 11.21 -2.96 -0.63
CA VAL A 438 12.24 -2.27 -1.44
C VAL A 438 12.24 -0.77 -1.13
N MET A 439 11.05 -0.13 -1.04
CA MET A 439 10.94 1.29 -0.74
C MET A 439 11.40 1.63 0.68
N ALA A 440 10.94 0.88 1.68
CA ALA A 440 11.30 1.13 3.08
C ALA A 440 12.80 0.92 3.33
N ARG A 441 13.41 -0.09 2.67
CA ARG A 441 14.86 -0.29 2.70
C ARG A 441 15.63 0.93 2.16
N GLN A 442 15.17 1.56 1.09
CA GLN A 442 15.81 2.76 0.54
C GLN A 442 15.65 3.97 1.47
N MET A 443 14.55 4.08 2.20
CA MET A 443 14.34 5.13 3.20
C MET A 443 15.27 4.99 4.41
N LEU A 444 15.73 3.78 4.72
CA LEU A 444 16.57 3.43 5.88
C LEU A 444 18.04 3.15 5.51
N ARG A 445 18.43 3.46 4.28
CA ARG A 445 19.77 3.19 3.76
C ARG A 445 20.87 4.03 4.41
N LYS A 446 20.54 5.16 5.02
CA LYS A 446 21.52 6.12 5.56
C LYS A 446 21.67 6.02 7.07
N VAL A 447 22.90 6.23 7.53
CA VAL A 447 23.23 6.39 8.95
C VAL A 447 23.83 7.77 9.20
N ARG A 448 23.64 8.30 10.40
CA ARG A 448 24.30 9.54 10.86
C ARG A 448 25.44 9.17 11.78
N ILE A 449 26.62 9.67 11.48
CA ILE A 449 27.81 9.47 12.28
C ILE A 449 27.67 10.25 13.57
N MET A 450 27.82 9.58 14.71
CA MET A 450 27.76 10.17 16.03
C MET A 450 29.17 10.48 16.55
N ASP A 451 30.03 9.46 16.59
CA ASP A 451 31.42 9.56 16.98
C ASP A 451 32.30 8.99 15.88
N PRO A 452 33.25 9.74 15.34
CA PRO A 452 34.09 9.28 14.23
C PRO A 452 35.15 8.25 14.66
N GLY A 453 35.47 8.12 15.96
CA GLY A 453 36.60 7.29 16.38
C GLY A 453 37.90 7.71 15.68
N ASP A 454 38.68 6.73 15.21
CA ASP A 454 39.93 6.93 14.46
C ASP A 454 39.70 6.97 12.93
N THR A 455 38.46 7.12 12.46
CA THR A 455 38.11 7.17 11.04
C THR A 455 38.16 8.60 10.49
N ASP A 456 38.30 8.75 9.15
CA ASP A 456 38.24 10.04 8.44
C ASP A 456 36.82 10.66 8.35
N MET A 457 35.85 10.06 9.03
CA MET A 457 34.46 10.48 8.93
C MET A 457 34.18 11.70 9.79
N LEU A 458 33.33 12.62 9.30
CA LEU A 458 32.93 13.81 10.04
C LEU A 458 31.67 13.54 10.88
N PRO A 459 31.65 13.94 12.17
CA PRO A 459 30.47 13.79 13.02
C PRO A 459 29.26 14.55 12.43
N GLY A 460 28.05 13.97 12.56
CA GLY A 460 26.80 14.54 12.07
C GLY A 460 26.52 14.34 10.56
N THR A 461 27.48 13.84 9.79
CA THR A 461 27.28 13.56 8.35
C THR A 461 26.43 12.32 8.13
N LEU A 462 25.68 12.32 6.98
CA LEU A 462 24.92 11.18 6.52
C LEU A 462 25.77 10.35 5.55
N MET A 463 25.80 9.04 5.75
CA MET A 463 26.55 8.09 4.93
C MET A 463 25.72 6.83 4.67
N ASP A 464 26.00 6.13 3.57
CA ASP A 464 25.40 4.81 3.32
C ASP A 464 25.90 3.77 4.33
N ILE A 465 25.00 2.89 4.77
CA ILE A 465 25.32 1.81 5.71
C ILE A 465 26.47 0.94 5.20
N SER A 466 26.52 0.66 3.88
CA SER A 466 27.56 -0.15 3.26
C SER A 466 28.93 0.52 3.37
N ASP A 467 29.00 1.81 2.97
CA ASP A 467 30.24 2.58 3.02
C ASP A 467 30.74 2.78 4.45
N PHE A 468 29.81 2.95 5.40
CA PHE A 468 30.12 3.02 6.83
C PHE A 468 30.72 1.72 7.36
N LYS A 469 30.16 0.57 6.98
CA LYS A 469 30.68 -0.75 7.37
C LYS A 469 32.07 -1.00 6.78
N ASP A 470 32.27 -0.67 5.50
CA ASP A 470 33.57 -0.84 4.84
C ASP A 470 34.66 -0.03 5.55
N ARG A 471 34.42 1.27 5.81
CA ARG A 471 35.39 2.12 6.50
C ARG A 471 35.69 1.66 7.93
N ASN A 472 34.67 1.19 8.64
CA ASN A 472 34.88 0.62 9.98
C ASN A 472 35.70 -0.67 9.94
N THR A 473 35.49 -1.52 8.91
CA THR A 473 36.26 -2.75 8.71
C THR A 473 37.72 -2.41 8.43
N ASP A 474 38.01 -1.42 7.57
CA ASP A 474 39.35 -0.96 7.26
C ASP A 474 40.07 -0.42 8.51
N THR A 475 39.34 0.34 9.34
CA THR A 475 39.87 0.87 10.60
C THR A 475 40.15 -0.24 11.60
N LEU A 476 39.27 -1.24 11.72
CA LEU A 476 39.50 -2.40 12.58
C LEU A 476 40.73 -3.24 12.13
N ILE A 477 40.89 -3.41 10.81
CA ILE A 477 42.08 -4.10 10.24
C ILE A 477 43.37 -3.33 10.58
N SER A 478 43.32 -1.99 10.59
CA SER A 478 44.44 -1.15 10.97
C SER A 478 44.65 -1.03 12.50
N GLY A 479 43.77 -1.65 13.31
CA GLY A 479 43.86 -1.66 14.79
C GLY A 479 43.33 -0.40 15.46
N GLY A 480 42.58 0.46 14.74
CA GLY A 480 41.97 1.68 15.29
C GLY A 480 40.58 1.45 15.87
N ILE A 481 40.05 2.49 16.54
CA ILE A 481 38.69 2.49 17.10
C ILE A 481 37.67 2.80 15.99
N PRO A 482 36.65 1.93 15.76
CA PRO A 482 35.66 2.16 14.75
C PRO A 482 34.70 3.30 15.10
N ALA A 483 34.15 3.98 14.10
CA ALA A 483 33.14 5.00 14.29
C ALA A 483 31.80 4.41 14.73
N THR A 484 31.05 5.20 15.51
CA THR A 484 29.67 4.89 15.89
C THR A 484 28.68 5.71 15.08
N ALA A 485 27.58 5.09 14.67
CA ALA A 485 26.54 5.76 13.90
C ALA A 485 25.14 5.32 14.34
N ARG A 486 24.16 6.16 14.04
CA ARG A 486 22.74 5.92 14.32
C ARG A 486 21.96 5.81 13.01
N PRO A 487 21.09 4.81 12.83
CA PRO A 487 20.23 4.74 11.66
C PRO A 487 19.26 5.92 11.61
N VAL A 488 18.98 6.41 10.42
CA VAL A 488 18.10 7.56 10.18
C VAL A 488 17.06 7.20 9.13
N LEU A 489 15.81 7.43 9.46
CA LEU A 489 14.71 7.32 8.48
C LEU A 489 14.60 8.62 7.68
N LEU A 490 14.76 8.51 6.38
CA LEU A 490 14.57 9.62 5.44
C LEU A 490 13.26 9.42 4.66
N GLY A 491 12.50 10.50 4.46
CA GLY A 491 11.41 10.49 3.49
C GLY A 491 11.95 10.31 2.06
N ILE A 492 11.14 9.75 1.17
CA ILE A 492 11.54 9.42 -0.22
C ILE A 492 12.14 10.62 -0.97
N THR A 493 11.58 11.81 -0.81
CA THR A 493 12.12 13.04 -1.43
C THR A 493 13.52 13.35 -0.93
N LYS A 494 13.75 13.28 0.39
CA LYS A 494 15.06 13.54 0.96
C LYS A 494 16.06 12.42 0.62
N ALA A 495 15.62 11.17 0.64
CA ALA A 495 16.45 10.03 0.26
C ALA A 495 16.92 10.12 -1.20
N SER A 496 16.07 10.61 -2.13
CA SER A 496 16.43 10.84 -3.53
C SER A 496 17.45 11.96 -3.73
N LEU A 497 17.47 12.97 -2.86
CA LEU A 497 18.46 14.07 -2.92
C LEU A 497 19.79 13.70 -2.25
N GLU A 498 19.77 12.86 -1.24
CA GLU A 498 20.95 12.41 -0.48
C GLU A 498 21.60 11.14 -1.09
N THR A 499 21.37 10.87 -2.37
CA THR A 499 22.00 9.74 -3.06
C THR A 499 23.49 10.00 -3.32
N ASN A 500 24.28 8.94 -3.55
CA ASN A 500 25.69 9.07 -3.90
C ASN A 500 25.87 9.60 -5.34
N SER A 501 24.88 9.42 -6.22
CA SER A 501 24.86 9.97 -7.57
C SER A 501 24.34 11.41 -7.59
N PHE A 502 25.21 12.37 -7.83
CA PHE A 502 24.80 13.76 -7.98
C PHE A 502 24.03 14.03 -9.28
N LEU A 503 24.26 13.24 -10.33
CA LEU A 503 23.51 13.34 -11.59
C LEU A 503 22.05 12.97 -11.39
N SER A 504 21.78 11.87 -10.70
CA SER A 504 20.43 11.44 -10.34
C SER A 504 19.72 12.50 -9.50
N ALA A 505 20.35 12.98 -8.44
CA ALA A 505 19.79 14.00 -7.55
C ALA A 505 19.48 15.30 -8.30
N ALA A 506 20.42 15.80 -9.15
CA ALA A 506 20.24 17.01 -9.94
C ALA A 506 19.09 16.92 -10.96
N SER A 507 18.84 15.74 -11.50
CA SER A 507 17.74 15.52 -12.45
C SER A 507 16.36 15.43 -11.78
N PHE A 508 16.31 15.25 -10.46
CA PHE A 508 15.08 15.15 -9.70
C PHE A 508 14.55 16.53 -9.28
N GLN A 509 15.25 17.23 -8.41
CA GLN A 509 14.90 18.57 -7.90
C GLN A 509 16.15 19.35 -7.50
N GLU A 510 16.00 20.65 -7.28
CA GLU A 510 17.07 21.55 -6.78
C GLU A 510 18.36 21.47 -7.60
N THR A 511 18.27 21.39 -8.92
CA THR A 511 19.38 21.15 -9.85
C THR A 511 20.59 22.04 -9.56
N THR A 512 20.38 23.36 -9.42
CA THR A 512 21.46 24.31 -9.19
C THR A 512 22.18 24.06 -7.87
N ARG A 513 21.45 23.81 -6.80
CA ARG A 513 22.01 23.54 -5.46
C ARG A 513 22.84 22.26 -5.46
N VAL A 514 22.29 21.18 -6.02
CA VAL A 514 22.96 19.87 -6.07
C VAL A 514 24.24 19.94 -6.90
N LEU A 515 24.20 20.56 -8.09
CA LEU A 515 25.38 20.70 -8.96
C LEU A 515 26.45 21.60 -8.34
N THR A 516 26.08 22.69 -7.68
CA THR A 516 27.01 23.57 -6.97
C THR A 516 27.70 22.83 -5.83
N ASP A 517 26.95 22.11 -5.01
CA ASP A 517 27.51 21.31 -3.89
C ASP A 517 28.43 20.19 -4.41
N ALA A 518 28.05 19.53 -5.50
CA ALA A 518 28.88 18.49 -6.13
C ALA A 518 30.18 19.06 -6.69
N ALA A 519 30.15 20.25 -7.32
CA ALA A 519 31.31 20.91 -7.85
C ALA A 519 32.28 21.38 -6.73
N ILE A 520 31.75 21.98 -5.65
CA ILE A 520 32.56 22.43 -4.52
C ILE A 520 33.26 21.26 -3.82
N ARG A 521 32.55 20.13 -3.67
CA ARG A 521 33.09 18.93 -3.00
C ARG A 521 33.88 18.00 -3.92
N GLY A 522 33.96 18.29 -5.23
CA GLY A 522 34.62 17.43 -6.19
C GLY A 522 34.02 16.00 -6.24
N LYS A 523 32.68 15.88 -6.16
CA LYS A 523 32.02 14.57 -6.12
C LYS A 523 32.26 13.79 -7.41
N ASN A 524 32.52 12.49 -7.28
CA ASN A 524 32.57 11.55 -8.39
C ASN A 524 31.30 10.69 -8.40
N ASP A 525 30.68 10.53 -9.57
CA ASP A 525 29.47 9.71 -9.73
C ASP A 525 29.85 8.27 -10.12
N PRO A 526 29.47 7.26 -9.32
CA PRO A 526 29.82 5.87 -9.59
C PRO A 526 29.01 5.23 -10.73
N LEU A 527 27.98 5.90 -11.27
CA LEU A 527 27.14 5.42 -12.38
C LEU A 527 26.49 4.03 -12.13
N VAL A 528 26.03 3.81 -10.93
CA VAL A 528 25.47 2.50 -10.48
C VAL A 528 24.00 2.34 -10.87
N GLY A 529 23.22 3.40 -10.89
CA GLY A 529 21.77 3.36 -11.17
C GLY A 529 21.44 3.46 -12.66
N LEU A 530 20.15 3.49 -12.95
CA LEU A 530 19.64 3.56 -14.33
C LEU A 530 19.75 4.98 -14.90
N LYS A 531 19.30 5.97 -14.14
CA LYS A 531 19.06 7.34 -14.57
C LYS A 531 20.35 8.07 -14.98
N GLU A 532 21.40 7.95 -14.19
CA GLU A 532 22.71 8.54 -14.48
C GLU A 532 23.33 7.99 -15.76
N ASN A 533 23.18 6.68 -16.01
CA ASN A 533 23.66 6.06 -17.25
C ASN A 533 22.86 6.55 -18.47
N VAL A 534 21.54 6.70 -18.33
CA VAL A 534 20.69 7.27 -19.39
C VAL A 534 21.06 8.71 -19.70
N ILE A 535 21.30 9.53 -18.69
CA ILE A 535 21.69 10.96 -18.86
C ILE A 535 23.00 11.08 -19.66
N ILE A 536 23.98 10.22 -19.36
CA ILE A 536 25.30 10.25 -20.04
C ILE A 536 25.24 9.54 -21.41
N GLY A 537 24.19 8.82 -21.73
CA GLY A 537 24.05 8.05 -22.97
C GLY A 537 24.79 6.70 -22.95
N LYS A 538 25.07 6.14 -21.75
CA LYS A 538 25.60 4.80 -21.58
C LYS A 538 24.47 3.77 -21.49
N ILE A 539 24.79 2.52 -21.81
CA ILE A 539 23.87 1.39 -21.64
C ILE A 539 23.58 1.22 -20.14
N ILE A 540 22.30 1.03 -19.81
CA ILE A 540 21.86 0.84 -18.42
C ILE A 540 22.42 -0.45 -17.83
N PRO A 541 22.74 -0.50 -16.53
CA PRO A 541 23.26 -1.69 -15.86
C PRO A 541 22.16 -2.71 -15.49
N ALA A 542 21.14 -2.86 -16.33
CA ALA A 542 20.01 -3.75 -16.13
C ALA A 542 19.58 -4.42 -17.43
N GLY A 543 18.87 -5.55 -17.35
CA GLY A 543 18.41 -6.31 -18.50
C GLY A 543 19.55 -6.68 -19.46
N THR A 544 19.34 -6.45 -20.75
CA THR A 544 20.34 -6.74 -21.79
C THR A 544 21.60 -5.85 -21.74
N GLY A 545 21.58 -4.78 -20.94
CA GLY A 545 22.75 -3.92 -20.72
C GLY A 545 23.77 -4.47 -19.72
N MET A 546 23.49 -5.58 -19.07
CA MET A 546 24.42 -6.23 -18.15
C MET A 546 25.66 -6.80 -18.87
N LYS A 547 26.77 -6.85 -18.14
CA LYS A 547 28.04 -7.37 -18.67
C LYS A 547 27.91 -8.77 -19.26
N LYS A 548 27.15 -9.67 -18.62
CA LYS A 548 26.91 -11.04 -19.09
C LYS A 548 26.37 -11.14 -20.53
N TYR A 549 25.61 -10.13 -20.98
CA TYR A 549 25.05 -10.11 -22.33
C TYR A 549 25.96 -9.41 -23.36
N ARG A 550 26.94 -8.61 -22.92
CA ARG A 550 27.87 -7.93 -23.80
C ARG A 550 28.92 -8.89 -24.41
N ASP A 551 29.20 -9.98 -23.69
CA ASP A 551 30.19 -10.96 -24.08
C ASP A 551 29.61 -12.10 -24.95
N ILE A 552 28.27 -12.09 -25.17
CA ILE A 552 27.59 -13.07 -26.03
C ILE A 552 27.85 -12.70 -27.50
N GLN A 553 28.58 -13.56 -28.19
CA GLN A 553 28.72 -13.50 -29.65
C GLN A 553 27.62 -14.38 -30.26
N PRO A 554 26.69 -13.82 -31.08
CA PRO A 554 25.70 -14.63 -31.75
C PRO A 554 26.39 -15.50 -32.82
N GLU A 555 26.27 -16.82 -32.69
CA GLU A 555 26.62 -17.75 -33.76
C GLU A 555 25.44 -17.85 -34.73
N GLU A 556 25.70 -17.68 -36.04
CA GLU A 556 24.69 -17.94 -37.07
C GLU A 556 24.40 -19.45 -37.11
N VAL A 557 23.36 -19.88 -36.45
CA VAL A 557 22.84 -21.25 -36.57
C VAL A 557 22.10 -21.34 -37.90
N GLY A 558 22.87 -21.75 -38.93
CA GLY A 558 22.35 -22.16 -40.23
C GLY A 558 21.34 -21.23 -40.90
N THR A 559 21.49 -20.93 -42.14
CA THR A 559 20.47 -20.21 -42.92
C THR A 559 19.11 -20.91 -42.82
N VAL A 560 18.27 -20.48 -41.90
CA VAL A 560 16.84 -20.67 -42.06
C VAL A 560 16.50 -19.92 -43.32
N SER A 561 16.22 -20.67 -44.40
CA SER A 561 15.70 -20.10 -45.64
C SER A 561 14.52 -19.25 -45.24
N LYS A 562 14.66 -17.94 -45.28
CA LYS A 562 13.52 -17.02 -45.20
C LYS A 562 12.64 -17.41 -46.38
N SER A 563 11.60 -18.16 -46.13
CA SER A 563 10.46 -18.18 -47.04
C SER A 563 9.92 -16.75 -47.05
N VAL A 564 10.46 -15.96 -47.96
CA VAL A 564 9.90 -14.67 -48.30
C VAL A 564 8.54 -15.01 -48.89
N TYR A 565 7.51 -14.93 -48.04
CA TYR A 565 6.14 -14.93 -48.57
C TYR A 565 6.05 -13.73 -49.49
N SER A 566 6.04 -13.98 -50.80
CA SER A 566 5.79 -12.91 -51.74
C SER A 566 4.38 -12.42 -51.57
N ILE A 567 4.14 -11.14 -51.80
CA ILE A 567 2.79 -10.57 -51.76
C ILE A 567 1.80 -11.41 -52.57
N SER A 568 2.26 -12.04 -53.66
CA SER A 568 1.49 -12.97 -54.47
C SER A 568 1.08 -14.28 -53.75
N ASP A 569 1.83 -14.74 -52.75
CA ASP A 569 1.49 -15.96 -52.00
C ASP A 569 0.46 -15.65 -50.92
N VAL A 570 0.49 -14.44 -50.36
CA VAL A 570 -0.52 -13.94 -49.42
C VAL A 570 -1.84 -13.67 -50.13
N GLU A 571 -1.82 -13.08 -51.34
CA GLU A 571 -3.00 -12.87 -52.16
C GLU A 571 -3.63 -14.19 -52.60
N LYS A 572 -2.84 -15.23 -52.89
CA LYS A 572 -3.33 -16.55 -53.23
C LYS A 572 -4.02 -17.26 -52.08
N SER A 573 -3.42 -17.21 -50.90
CA SER A 573 -3.99 -17.78 -49.66
C SER A 573 -5.27 -17.05 -49.21
N LEU A 574 -5.39 -15.75 -49.46
CA LEU A 574 -6.60 -14.98 -49.23
C LEU A 574 -7.71 -15.32 -50.23
N LYS A 575 -7.39 -15.53 -51.52
CA LYS A 575 -8.37 -15.97 -52.52
C LYS A 575 -8.90 -17.40 -52.28
N GLU A 576 -8.04 -18.34 -51.91
CA GLU A 576 -8.43 -19.68 -51.51
C GLU A 576 -9.34 -19.72 -50.29
N LYS A 577 -9.12 -18.83 -49.31
CA LYS A 577 -10.02 -18.69 -48.17
C LYS A 577 -11.36 -18.07 -48.50
N VAL A 578 -11.43 -17.14 -49.43
CA VAL A 578 -12.68 -16.53 -49.89
C VAL A 578 -13.50 -17.50 -50.72
N GLU A 579 -12.86 -18.33 -51.56
CA GLU A 579 -13.55 -19.37 -52.36
C GLU A 579 -14.06 -20.54 -51.51
N SER A 580 -13.37 -20.89 -50.39
CA SER A 580 -13.84 -21.92 -49.46
C SER A 580 -15.04 -21.48 -48.61
N THR A 581 -15.22 -20.17 -48.39
CA THR A 581 -16.38 -19.61 -47.67
C THR A 581 -17.61 -19.38 -48.55
N SER A 582 -17.45 -19.38 -49.89
CA SER A 582 -18.56 -19.20 -50.81
C SER A 582 -19.14 -20.51 -51.36
N SER A 583 -18.69 -21.68 -50.89
CA SER A 583 -19.16 -23.02 -51.29
C SER A 583 -19.92 -23.77 -50.18
N GLU A 584 -20.26 -23.10 -49.09
CA GLU A 584 -21.08 -23.63 -48.00
C GLU A 584 -22.41 -22.85 -47.78
N ASP A 585 -22.95 -22.19 -48.84
CA ASP A 585 -24.35 -21.73 -48.88
C ASP A 585 -25.20 -22.57 -49.83
#